data_f3c48c8d96441c5c99043ca94765f984
#
_entry.id   f3c48c8d96441c5c99043ca94765f984
#
_cell.length_a   1.000
_cell.length_b   1.000
_cell.length_c   1.000
_cell.angle_alpha   90.00
_cell.angle_beta   90.00
_cell.angle_gamma   90.00
#
_symmetry.space_group_name_H-M   'P 1'
#
loop_
_entity.id
_entity.type
_entity.pdbx_description
1 polymer ?
#
loop_
_entity_poly.entity_id
_entity_poly.type
_entity_poly.pdbx_seq_one_letter_code
_entity_poly.pdbx_strand_id
1 'polypeptide(L)'
;MTTTDPLVARMRPFGTTVFAEMSALAVRTGAVNLGQGFPDTDGPPEMLAAAAEALRTGHNQYPPGPGIPALRAAVAGHQRRFWGLEYDPDGEIVVTAGATEAVAASILALCEPGDEVICFEPYYDSYAASIALAGAVRRPVTLRPGADGRYAYDPDELRAAFGPRTRLVLLNSPHNPTGRVFTADELTTVAELCREHDVYAVTDEVYEHLVFTDAAAPHVPLATLPGMRERTLRISSAGKTFSCTGWKVGWVSGPAPLVAAVLRVKQFLTFVNAGPLQPAVAVALGLPDAYFTGFRDDIQRRRDQLAAGLADAGFGVLAPEGTYFVTADVTPLGGRDGVEFCRALPQRCGVVAVPTQVFYDDVEAGRRLIRFAFCKRPEVLAEAVTRLRRLRAN
;
A
#
# COMPACT_ATOMS: atom_id res chain seq x y z
N MET A 1 -12.50 11.00 39.86
CA MET A 1 -12.67 10.17 38.63
C MET A 1 -11.29 9.88 38.09
N THR A 2 -10.79 8.67 38.26
CA THR A 2 -9.59 8.21 37.56
C THR A 2 -9.88 8.30 36.06
N THR A 3 -9.18 9.13 35.32
CA THR A 3 -9.29 9.27 33.88
C THR A 3 -8.76 7.97 33.24
N THR A 4 -9.62 6.95 33.20
CA THR A 4 -9.35 5.79 32.35
C THR A 4 -9.33 6.29 30.89
N ASP A 5 -8.30 5.89 30.15
CA ASP A 5 -8.21 6.14 28.71
C ASP A 5 -9.57 5.81 28.06
N PRO A 6 -10.26 6.78 27.41
CA PRO A 6 -11.57 6.57 26.81
C PRO A 6 -11.55 5.62 25.61
N LEU A 7 -10.35 5.30 25.08
CA LEU A 7 -10.20 4.44 23.93
C LEU A 7 -10.49 2.98 24.29
N VAL A 8 -11.21 2.28 23.41
CA VAL A 8 -11.45 0.84 23.58
C VAL A 8 -10.14 0.05 23.58
N ALA A 9 -10.06 -1.00 24.39
CA ALA A 9 -8.80 -1.69 24.70
C ALA A 9 -8.02 -2.12 23.43
N ARG A 10 -8.71 -2.65 22.41
CA ARG A 10 -8.09 -3.12 21.17
C ARG A 10 -7.47 -2.01 20.32
N MET A 11 -7.84 -0.75 20.55
CA MET A 11 -7.30 0.40 19.82
C MET A 11 -6.22 1.17 20.59
N ARG A 12 -6.01 0.91 21.88
CA ARG A 12 -4.99 1.59 22.68
C ARG A 12 -3.55 1.45 22.17
N PRO A 13 -3.15 0.32 21.51
CA PRO A 13 -1.83 0.22 20.92
C PRO A 13 -1.59 1.17 19.74
N PHE A 14 -2.65 1.73 19.14
CA PHE A 14 -2.56 2.60 17.97
C PHE A 14 -2.61 4.07 18.40
N GLY A 15 -1.45 4.68 18.54
CA GLY A 15 -1.28 6.11 18.87
C GLY A 15 -1.17 6.99 17.63
N THR A 16 -0.50 8.14 17.80
CA THR A 16 -0.12 9.00 16.67
C THR A 16 0.76 8.23 15.70
N THR A 17 0.40 8.22 14.42
CA THR A 17 1.16 7.47 13.42
C THR A 17 2.56 8.06 13.24
N VAL A 18 3.54 7.21 12.96
CA VAL A 18 4.91 7.63 12.63
C VAL A 18 4.94 8.64 11.48
N PHE A 19 4.00 8.53 10.55
CA PHE A 19 3.86 9.47 9.43
C PHE A 19 3.51 10.88 9.90
N ALA A 20 2.61 11.02 10.87
CA ALA A 20 2.26 12.31 11.45
C ALA A 20 3.44 12.90 12.25
N GLU A 21 4.15 12.08 13.05
CA GLU A 21 5.35 12.49 13.79
C GLU A 21 6.43 13.02 12.84
N MET A 22 6.77 12.24 11.81
CA MET A 22 7.82 12.58 10.85
C MET A 22 7.45 13.81 10.00
N SER A 23 6.18 13.95 9.62
CA SER A 23 5.71 15.15 8.90
C SER A 23 5.79 16.41 9.75
N ALA A 24 5.36 16.33 11.01
CA ALA A 24 5.50 17.45 11.93
C ALA A 24 6.98 17.83 12.16
N LEU A 25 7.86 16.83 12.21
CA LEU A 25 9.31 17.04 12.32
C LEU A 25 9.86 17.74 11.07
N ALA A 26 9.45 17.32 9.86
CA ALA A 26 9.85 17.97 8.62
C ALA A 26 9.47 19.46 8.58
N VAL A 27 8.23 19.78 8.96
CA VAL A 27 7.74 21.17 9.01
C VAL A 27 8.54 22.00 10.01
N ARG A 28 8.77 21.48 11.24
CA ARG A 28 9.51 22.21 12.27
C ARG A 28 10.96 22.49 11.91
N THR A 29 11.58 21.61 11.14
CA THR A 29 13.04 21.69 10.82
C THR A 29 13.33 22.24 9.43
N GLY A 30 12.33 22.47 8.57
CA GLY A 30 12.52 22.83 7.15
C GLY A 30 13.22 21.72 6.36
N ALA A 31 13.12 20.48 6.82
CA ALA A 31 13.75 19.33 6.18
C ALA A 31 12.96 18.86 4.96
N VAL A 32 13.67 18.31 3.95
CA VAL A 32 13.05 17.64 2.80
C VAL A 32 12.36 16.37 3.29
N ASN A 33 11.05 16.28 3.09
CA ASN A 33 10.25 15.14 3.57
C ASN A 33 10.22 14.02 2.53
N LEU A 34 11.05 13.00 2.71
CA LEU A 34 11.01 11.74 1.97
C LEU A 34 10.34 10.60 2.78
N GLY A 35 9.75 10.88 3.94
CA GLY A 35 9.01 9.91 4.74
C GLY A 35 7.59 9.64 4.18
N GLN A 36 6.97 10.66 3.60
CA GLN A 36 5.59 10.62 3.12
C GLN A 36 5.47 10.05 1.71
N GLY A 37 4.68 8.97 1.60
CA GLY A 37 4.42 8.25 0.36
C GLY A 37 3.27 8.85 -0.46
N PHE A 38 3.33 10.13 -0.78
CA PHE A 38 2.45 10.76 -1.78
C PHE A 38 3.27 11.61 -2.75
N PRO A 39 2.89 11.59 -4.05
CA PRO A 39 3.52 12.45 -5.06
C PRO A 39 3.35 13.93 -4.75
N ASP A 40 4.31 14.74 -5.21
CA ASP A 40 4.23 16.21 -5.24
C ASP A 40 3.97 16.74 -6.67
N THR A 41 3.41 15.88 -7.50
CA THR A 41 2.94 16.14 -8.87
C THR A 41 1.46 15.83 -8.96
N ASP A 42 0.76 16.54 -9.83
CA ASP A 42 -0.65 16.31 -10.12
C ASP A 42 -0.86 15.07 -10.99
N GLY A 43 -2.10 14.59 -11.02
CA GLY A 43 -2.55 13.52 -11.90
C GLY A 43 -2.68 13.95 -13.37
N PRO A 44 -3.09 13.02 -14.27
CA PRO A 44 -3.20 13.31 -15.69
C PRO A 44 -4.21 14.42 -15.97
N PRO A 45 -3.90 15.34 -16.92
CA PRO A 45 -4.73 16.50 -17.22
C PRO A 45 -6.18 16.13 -17.60
N GLU A 46 -6.37 15.04 -18.32
CA GLU A 46 -7.68 14.53 -18.73
C GLU A 46 -8.56 14.19 -17.52
N MET A 47 -7.95 13.55 -16.50
CA MET A 47 -8.63 13.23 -15.24
C MET A 47 -9.02 14.51 -14.48
N LEU A 48 -8.11 15.48 -14.38
CA LEU A 48 -8.37 16.73 -13.68
C LEU A 48 -9.47 17.54 -14.38
N ALA A 49 -9.45 17.61 -15.72
CA ALA A 49 -10.49 18.24 -16.51
C ALA A 49 -11.86 17.59 -16.33
N ALA A 50 -11.91 16.24 -16.32
CA ALA A 50 -13.14 15.51 -16.08
C ALA A 50 -13.71 15.74 -14.67
N ALA A 51 -12.85 15.86 -13.64
CA ALA A 51 -13.28 16.19 -12.29
C ALA A 51 -13.88 17.60 -12.20
N ALA A 52 -13.22 18.59 -12.82
CA ALA A 52 -13.71 19.96 -12.87
C ALA A 52 -15.07 20.05 -13.60
N GLU A 53 -15.24 19.29 -14.68
CA GLU A 53 -16.51 19.22 -15.41
C GLU A 53 -17.61 18.57 -14.57
N ALA A 54 -17.32 17.44 -13.91
CA ALA A 54 -18.27 16.75 -13.05
C ALA A 54 -18.81 17.65 -11.92
N LEU A 55 -17.94 18.47 -11.32
CA LEU A 55 -18.34 19.46 -10.31
C LEU A 55 -19.33 20.48 -10.88
N ARG A 56 -19.11 20.95 -12.12
CA ARG A 56 -19.97 21.96 -12.77
C ARG A 56 -21.29 21.39 -13.30
N THR A 57 -21.30 20.12 -13.69
CA THR A 57 -22.46 19.48 -14.35
C THR A 57 -23.37 18.70 -13.41
N GLY A 58 -23.20 18.84 -12.09
CA GLY A 58 -24.18 18.36 -11.11
C GLY A 58 -23.89 16.99 -10.49
N HIS A 59 -22.69 16.43 -10.64
CA HIS A 59 -22.30 15.20 -9.96
C HIS A 59 -21.98 15.38 -8.45
N ASN A 60 -22.70 16.28 -7.77
CA ASN A 60 -22.41 16.73 -6.40
C ASN A 60 -23.30 16.06 -5.36
N GLN A 61 -24.28 15.25 -5.79
CA GLN A 61 -25.15 14.50 -4.89
C GLN A 61 -24.58 13.09 -4.65
N TYR A 62 -25.21 12.35 -3.74
CA TYR A 62 -24.84 10.98 -3.43
C TYR A 62 -24.82 10.10 -4.68
N PRO A 63 -23.69 9.49 -5.03
CA PRO A 63 -23.68 8.45 -6.06
C PRO A 63 -24.36 7.17 -5.57
N PRO A 64 -24.64 6.20 -6.45
CA PRO A 64 -25.10 4.88 -6.02
C PRO A 64 -24.15 4.23 -5.01
N GLY A 65 -24.68 3.45 -4.05
CA GLY A 65 -23.92 2.78 -2.99
C GLY A 65 -22.69 1.99 -3.48
N PRO A 66 -22.80 1.17 -4.55
CA PRO A 66 -21.65 0.46 -5.14
C PRO A 66 -20.67 1.37 -5.91
N GLY A 67 -21.00 2.62 -6.13
CA GLY A 67 -20.30 3.54 -7.06
C GLY A 67 -21.05 3.70 -8.38
N ILE A 68 -20.70 4.74 -9.16
CA ILE A 68 -21.36 4.98 -10.45
C ILE A 68 -21.08 3.85 -11.45
N PRO A 69 -22.07 3.50 -12.31
CA PRO A 69 -21.87 2.42 -13.31
C PRO A 69 -20.68 2.64 -14.21
N ALA A 70 -20.42 3.89 -14.63
CA ALA A 70 -19.29 4.22 -15.50
C ALA A 70 -17.93 3.86 -14.86
N LEU A 71 -17.75 4.13 -13.56
CA LEU A 71 -16.50 3.78 -12.87
C LEU A 71 -16.38 2.26 -12.68
N ARG A 72 -17.47 1.58 -12.29
CA ARG A 72 -17.45 0.12 -12.13
C ARG A 72 -17.12 -0.58 -13.45
N ALA A 73 -17.71 -0.13 -14.57
CA ALA A 73 -17.41 -0.63 -15.91
C ALA A 73 -15.94 -0.34 -16.31
N ALA A 74 -15.42 0.86 -15.99
CA ALA A 74 -14.04 1.21 -16.24
C ALA A 74 -13.06 0.33 -15.43
N VAL A 75 -13.38 0.04 -14.17
CA VAL A 75 -12.59 -0.91 -13.34
C VAL A 75 -12.62 -2.31 -13.97
N ALA A 76 -13.79 -2.84 -14.35
CA ALA A 76 -13.89 -4.16 -15.00
C ALA A 76 -13.08 -4.21 -16.30
N GLY A 77 -13.19 -3.18 -17.14
CA GLY A 77 -12.41 -3.06 -18.38
C GLY A 77 -10.91 -3.02 -18.14
N HIS A 78 -10.47 -2.28 -17.13
CA HIS A 78 -9.07 -2.20 -16.72
C HIS A 78 -8.54 -3.55 -16.22
N GLN A 79 -9.31 -4.27 -15.38
CA GLN A 79 -8.93 -5.59 -14.87
C GLN A 79 -8.76 -6.61 -16.00
N ARG A 80 -9.68 -6.61 -16.96
CA ARG A 80 -9.59 -7.48 -18.16
C ARG A 80 -8.39 -7.11 -19.03
N ARG A 81 -8.17 -5.80 -19.26
CA ARG A 81 -7.11 -5.29 -20.14
C ARG A 81 -5.72 -5.65 -19.66
N PHE A 82 -5.42 -5.45 -18.37
CA PHE A 82 -4.08 -5.61 -17.85
C PHE A 82 -3.81 -6.99 -17.22
N TRP A 83 -4.86 -7.62 -16.66
CA TRP A 83 -4.69 -8.81 -15.84
C TRP A 83 -5.48 -10.03 -16.32
N GLY A 84 -6.25 -9.90 -17.40
CA GLY A 84 -7.09 -10.99 -17.89
C GLY A 84 -8.21 -11.41 -16.94
N LEU A 85 -8.51 -10.60 -15.91
CA LEU A 85 -9.55 -10.88 -14.94
C LEU A 85 -10.88 -10.28 -15.39
N GLU A 86 -11.89 -11.11 -15.49
CA GLU A 86 -13.25 -10.69 -15.81
C GLU A 86 -14.09 -10.56 -14.55
N TYR A 87 -14.70 -9.39 -14.37
CA TYR A 87 -15.61 -9.07 -13.29
C TYR A 87 -16.90 -8.46 -13.84
N ASP A 88 -18.04 -8.90 -13.28
CA ASP A 88 -19.31 -8.24 -13.52
C ASP A 88 -19.34 -6.89 -12.79
N PRO A 89 -19.42 -5.75 -13.52
CA PRO A 89 -19.46 -4.45 -12.88
C PRO A 89 -20.64 -4.24 -11.94
N ASP A 90 -21.73 -4.98 -12.11
CA ASP A 90 -22.96 -4.79 -11.31
C ASP A 90 -23.01 -5.61 -10.02
N GLY A 91 -22.22 -6.67 -9.90
CA GLY A 91 -22.22 -7.53 -8.71
C GLY A 91 -20.84 -7.76 -8.08
N GLU A 92 -19.76 -7.59 -8.82
CA GLU A 92 -18.42 -7.99 -8.43
C GLU A 92 -17.45 -6.82 -8.23
N ILE A 93 -17.96 -5.57 -8.22
CA ILE A 93 -17.15 -4.37 -8.00
C ILE A 93 -17.89 -3.40 -7.07
N VAL A 94 -17.18 -2.89 -6.06
CA VAL A 94 -17.65 -1.82 -5.17
C VAL A 94 -16.59 -0.73 -5.04
N VAL A 95 -16.99 0.53 -5.20
CA VAL A 95 -16.17 1.73 -5.01
C VAL A 95 -16.08 2.08 -3.54
N THR A 96 -14.88 2.41 -3.06
CA THR A 96 -14.60 2.70 -1.65
C THR A 96 -13.86 4.03 -1.47
N ALA A 97 -13.84 4.57 -0.25
CA ALA A 97 -13.06 5.74 0.12
C ALA A 97 -11.54 5.42 0.19
N GLY A 98 -10.98 5.06 -0.95
CA GLY A 98 -9.62 4.56 -1.12
C GLY A 98 -9.43 3.13 -0.61
N ALA A 99 -8.23 2.62 -0.79
CA ALA A 99 -7.86 1.26 -0.38
C ALA A 99 -7.95 1.05 1.15
N THR A 100 -7.75 2.09 1.95
CA THR A 100 -7.85 1.99 3.42
C THR A 100 -9.24 1.54 3.86
N GLU A 101 -10.31 2.14 3.30
CA GLU A 101 -11.67 1.68 3.58
C GLU A 101 -11.91 0.29 2.99
N ALA A 102 -11.41 0.02 1.80
CA ALA A 102 -11.55 -1.29 1.15
C ALA A 102 -11.00 -2.42 2.04
N VAL A 103 -9.79 -2.25 2.58
CA VAL A 103 -9.18 -3.21 3.52
C VAL A 103 -10.00 -3.32 4.80
N ALA A 104 -10.33 -2.21 5.44
CA ALA A 104 -11.09 -2.21 6.69
C ALA A 104 -12.48 -2.86 6.52
N ALA A 105 -13.22 -2.49 5.48
CA ALA A 105 -14.54 -3.05 5.20
C ALA A 105 -14.47 -4.55 4.85
N SER A 106 -13.42 -5.00 4.13
CA SER A 106 -13.22 -6.41 3.82
C SER A 106 -12.96 -7.24 5.08
N ILE A 107 -12.08 -6.78 5.97
CA ILE A 107 -11.78 -7.48 7.23
C ILE A 107 -13.00 -7.50 8.15
N LEU A 108 -13.68 -6.35 8.32
CA LEU A 108 -14.91 -6.24 9.12
C LEU A 108 -16.07 -7.09 8.58
N ALA A 109 -16.11 -7.35 7.27
CA ALA A 109 -17.15 -8.15 6.64
C ALA A 109 -16.88 -9.66 6.72
N LEU A 110 -15.61 -10.07 6.81
CA LEU A 110 -15.21 -11.48 6.66
C LEU A 110 -14.69 -12.12 7.93
N CYS A 111 -14.32 -11.34 8.95
CA CYS A 111 -13.74 -11.84 10.19
C CYS A 111 -14.66 -11.61 11.39
N GLU A 112 -14.81 -12.63 12.20
CA GLU A 112 -15.42 -12.56 13.54
C GLU A 112 -14.34 -12.30 14.60
N PRO A 113 -14.72 -11.81 15.79
CA PRO A 113 -13.78 -11.69 16.90
C PRO A 113 -13.09 -13.01 17.24
N GLY A 114 -11.75 -13.01 17.24
CA GLY A 114 -10.92 -14.19 17.49
C GLY A 114 -10.49 -14.94 16.23
N ASP A 115 -11.03 -14.62 15.06
CA ASP A 115 -10.49 -15.12 13.79
C ASP A 115 -9.06 -14.64 13.58
N GLU A 116 -8.27 -15.42 12.86
CA GLU A 116 -6.87 -15.11 12.58
C GLU A 116 -6.72 -14.59 11.14
N VAL A 117 -5.94 -13.51 11.02
CA VAL A 117 -5.58 -12.89 9.74
C VAL A 117 -4.07 -12.99 9.55
N ILE A 118 -3.63 -13.76 8.56
CA ILE A 118 -2.23 -13.81 8.15
C ILE A 118 -1.90 -12.54 7.37
N CYS A 119 -0.81 -11.86 7.74
CA CYS A 119 -0.29 -10.70 7.01
C CYS A 119 1.23 -10.75 6.95
N PHE A 120 1.81 -10.20 5.87
CA PHE A 120 3.26 -10.17 5.68
C PHE A 120 3.84 -8.89 6.27
N GLU A 121 4.74 -9.01 7.24
CA GLU A 121 5.44 -7.87 7.83
C GLU A 121 6.83 -7.65 7.19
N PRO A 122 7.27 -6.39 7.05
CA PRO A 122 6.62 -5.17 7.53
C PRO A 122 5.33 -4.88 6.77
N TYR A 123 4.28 -4.44 7.43
CA TYR A 123 3.00 -4.16 6.80
C TYR A 123 2.61 -2.68 6.95
N TYR A 124 1.76 -2.20 6.06
CA TYR A 124 1.17 -0.88 6.20
C TYR A 124 0.32 -0.82 7.49
N ASP A 125 0.53 0.20 8.32
CA ASP A 125 -0.03 0.33 9.68
C ASP A 125 -1.56 0.20 9.74
N SER A 126 -2.26 0.61 8.70
CA SER A 126 -3.71 0.46 8.56
C SER A 126 -4.18 -1.00 8.64
N TYR A 127 -3.34 -1.98 8.27
CA TYR A 127 -3.73 -3.39 8.32
C TYR A 127 -3.90 -3.86 9.75
N ALA A 128 -2.91 -3.59 10.60
CA ALA A 128 -2.97 -3.93 12.02
C ALA A 128 -4.18 -3.29 12.71
N ALA A 129 -4.44 -2.01 12.42
CA ALA A 129 -5.58 -1.28 12.97
C ALA A 129 -6.91 -1.88 12.48
N SER A 130 -7.03 -2.24 11.21
CA SER A 130 -8.25 -2.84 10.64
C SER A 130 -8.55 -4.21 11.24
N ILE A 131 -7.52 -5.04 11.41
CA ILE A 131 -7.64 -6.36 12.07
C ILE A 131 -8.10 -6.18 13.52
N ALA A 132 -7.50 -5.24 14.27
CA ALA A 132 -7.90 -4.96 15.64
C ALA A 132 -9.33 -4.41 15.74
N LEU A 133 -9.77 -3.57 14.79
CA LEU A 133 -11.16 -3.07 14.74
C LEU A 133 -12.18 -4.20 14.61
N ALA A 134 -11.88 -5.24 13.83
CA ALA A 134 -12.72 -6.43 13.72
C ALA A 134 -12.67 -7.34 14.96
N GLY A 135 -11.75 -7.11 15.90
CA GLY A 135 -11.49 -8.01 17.01
C GLY A 135 -10.74 -9.28 16.60
N ALA A 136 -10.24 -9.33 15.39
CA ALA A 136 -9.45 -10.42 14.86
C ALA A 136 -7.99 -10.38 15.37
N VAL A 137 -7.26 -11.47 15.19
CA VAL A 137 -5.88 -11.66 15.66
C VAL A 137 -4.93 -11.68 14.45
N ARG A 138 -3.87 -10.86 14.50
CA ARG A 138 -2.81 -10.91 13.48
C ARG A 138 -1.95 -12.17 13.63
N ARG A 139 -1.59 -12.76 12.49
CA ARG A 139 -0.57 -13.80 12.34
C ARG A 139 0.47 -13.29 11.34
N PRO A 140 1.52 -12.59 11.81
CA PRO A 140 2.53 -12.06 10.91
C PRO A 140 3.41 -13.17 10.35
N VAL A 141 3.80 -13.02 9.08
CA VAL A 141 4.85 -13.78 8.39
C VAL A 141 5.92 -12.77 8.00
N THR A 142 7.14 -12.95 8.47
CA THR A 142 8.16 -11.92 8.38
C THR A 142 8.90 -11.96 7.04
N LEU A 143 8.87 -10.86 6.29
CA LEU A 143 9.74 -10.65 5.14
C LEU A 143 11.11 -10.19 5.62
N ARG A 144 12.15 -10.93 5.24
CA ARG A 144 13.54 -10.63 5.60
C ARG A 144 14.37 -10.38 4.34
N PRO A 145 15.28 -9.39 4.34
CA PRO A 145 16.20 -9.21 3.23
C PRO A 145 17.20 -10.36 3.17
N GLY A 146 17.29 -11.00 2.00
CA GLY A 146 18.30 -12.01 1.71
C GLY A 146 19.68 -11.41 1.44
N ALA A 147 20.66 -12.26 1.16
CA ALA A 147 22.02 -11.83 0.83
C ALA A 147 22.09 -11.01 -0.46
N ASP A 148 21.15 -11.17 -1.35
CA ASP A 148 20.97 -10.40 -2.59
C ASP A 148 20.24 -9.05 -2.38
N GLY A 149 19.86 -8.73 -1.14
CA GLY A 149 19.11 -7.54 -0.76
C GLY A 149 17.61 -7.62 -1.07
N ARG A 150 17.10 -8.75 -1.56
CA ARG A 150 15.69 -8.94 -1.83
C ARG A 150 14.98 -9.50 -0.61
N TYR A 151 13.78 -9.00 -0.35
CA TYR A 151 12.97 -9.52 0.73
C TYR A 151 12.31 -10.84 0.32
N ALA A 152 12.26 -11.80 1.24
CA ALA A 152 11.56 -13.07 1.08
C ALA A 152 10.95 -13.49 2.41
N TYR A 153 9.90 -14.30 2.36
CA TYR A 153 9.37 -15.01 3.53
C TYR A 153 9.91 -16.44 3.56
N ASP A 154 9.89 -17.04 4.75
CA ASP A 154 10.15 -18.45 4.92
C ASP A 154 8.84 -19.25 4.65
N PRO A 155 8.81 -20.18 3.66
CA PRO A 155 7.63 -20.99 3.39
C PRO A 155 7.15 -21.83 4.57
N ASP A 156 8.04 -22.26 5.46
CA ASP A 156 7.66 -23.03 6.64
C ASP A 156 7.04 -22.13 7.73
N GLU A 157 7.53 -20.87 7.87
CA GLU A 157 6.88 -19.85 8.70
C GLU A 157 5.47 -19.56 8.18
N LEU A 158 5.29 -19.43 6.86
CA LEU A 158 3.97 -19.24 6.26
C LEU A 158 3.04 -20.43 6.53
N ARG A 159 3.50 -21.68 6.33
CA ARG A 159 2.69 -22.89 6.62
C ARG A 159 2.28 -22.95 8.09
N ALA A 160 3.21 -22.65 8.99
CA ALA A 160 2.96 -22.66 10.44
C ALA A 160 1.97 -21.55 10.89
N ALA A 161 1.79 -20.50 10.11
CA ALA A 161 0.82 -19.44 10.39
C ALA A 161 -0.63 -19.88 10.14
N PHE A 162 -0.87 -20.89 9.29
CA PHE A 162 -2.22 -21.40 9.03
C PHE A 162 -2.67 -22.35 10.16
N GLY A 163 -3.92 -22.16 10.58
CA GLY A 163 -4.54 -22.96 11.64
C GLY A 163 -6.07 -22.94 11.52
N PRO A 164 -6.76 -23.63 12.44
CA PRO A 164 -8.21 -23.79 12.38
C PRO A 164 -9.00 -22.48 12.56
N ARG A 165 -8.36 -21.41 13.02
CA ARG A 165 -8.96 -20.09 13.15
C ARG A 165 -8.53 -19.12 12.04
N THR A 166 -7.66 -19.56 11.14
CA THR A 166 -7.24 -18.72 10.02
C THR A 166 -8.43 -18.49 9.09
N ARG A 167 -8.83 -17.24 8.97
CA ARG A 167 -9.97 -16.82 8.15
C ARG A 167 -9.55 -16.11 6.88
N LEU A 168 -8.43 -15.37 6.96
CA LEU A 168 -8.02 -14.43 5.92
C LEU A 168 -6.51 -14.39 5.77
N VAL A 169 -6.04 -14.34 4.51
CA VAL A 169 -4.68 -13.86 4.17
C VAL A 169 -4.79 -12.46 3.60
N LEU A 170 -4.07 -11.50 4.20
CA LEU A 170 -3.94 -10.13 3.69
C LEU A 170 -2.56 -9.98 3.05
N LEU A 171 -2.54 -9.87 1.73
CA LEU A 171 -1.34 -9.77 0.90
C LEU A 171 -1.26 -8.39 0.25
N ASN A 172 -0.10 -7.75 0.29
CA ASN A 172 0.18 -6.54 -0.49
C ASN A 172 1.30 -6.83 -1.51
N SER A 173 1.01 -6.68 -2.79
CA SER A 173 2.00 -6.83 -3.87
C SER A 173 1.63 -5.92 -5.05
N PRO A 174 2.58 -5.09 -5.54
CA PRO A 174 3.90 -4.78 -4.99
C PRO A 174 3.83 -4.25 -3.55
N HIS A 175 4.82 -4.60 -2.75
CA HIS A 175 4.74 -4.53 -1.30
C HIS A 175 5.24 -3.20 -0.71
N ASN A 176 4.41 -2.52 0.06
CA ASN A 176 4.79 -1.40 0.90
C ASN A 176 5.06 -1.89 2.35
N PRO A 177 6.26 -1.67 2.90
CA PRO A 177 7.26 -0.67 2.54
C PRO A 177 8.47 -1.18 1.73
N THR A 178 8.59 -2.47 1.45
CA THR A 178 9.84 -3.09 0.96
C THR A 178 10.12 -2.89 -0.53
N GLY A 179 9.09 -2.57 -1.32
CA GLY A 179 9.19 -2.56 -2.78
C GLY A 179 9.29 -3.94 -3.42
N ARG A 180 9.13 -5.01 -2.65
CA ARG A 180 9.14 -6.40 -3.13
C ARG A 180 7.96 -6.65 -4.07
N VAL A 181 8.19 -7.41 -5.12
CA VAL A 181 7.15 -8.04 -5.96
C VAL A 181 7.17 -9.54 -5.68
N PHE A 182 6.04 -10.10 -5.25
CA PHE A 182 5.95 -11.55 -5.01
C PHE A 182 6.00 -12.30 -6.33
N THR A 183 6.80 -13.36 -6.37
CA THR A 183 6.92 -14.23 -7.56
C THR A 183 5.70 -15.12 -7.72
N ALA A 184 5.51 -15.66 -8.94
CA ALA A 184 4.42 -16.62 -9.19
C ALA A 184 4.50 -17.86 -8.29
N ASP A 185 5.72 -18.35 -8.01
CA ASP A 185 5.92 -19.53 -7.13
C ASP A 185 5.55 -19.23 -5.68
N GLU A 186 5.95 -18.05 -5.17
CA GLU A 186 5.56 -17.61 -3.82
C GLU A 186 4.05 -17.45 -3.71
N LEU A 187 3.41 -16.85 -4.72
CA LEU A 187 1.96 -16.70 -4.75
C LEU A 187 1.24 -18.04 -4.91
N THR A 188 1.84 -19.00 -5.63
CA THR A 188 1.31 -20.37 -5.74
C THR A 188 1.28 -21.06 -4.38
N THR A 189 2.35 -20.92 -3.57
CA THR A 189 2.37 -21.42 -2.20
C THR A 189 1.25 -20.82 -1.34
N VAL A 190 1.05 -19.49 -1.43
CA VAL A 190 -0.06 -18.81 -0.73
C VAL A 190 -1.42 -19.36 -1.20
N ALA A 191 -1.60 -19.53 -2.52
CA ALA A 191 -2.84 -20.03 -3.11
C ALA A 191 -3.16 -21.46 -2.71
N GLU A 192 -2.16 -22.35 -2.67
CA GLU A 192 -2.30 -23.73 -2.22
C GLU A 192 -2.77 -23.80 -0.77
N LEU A 193 -2.14 -23.04 0.11
CA LEU A 193 -2.51 -22.99 1.53
C LEU A 193 -3.91 -22.37 1.73
N CYS A 194 -4.27 -21.34 0.99
CA CYS A 194 -5.63 -20.77 1.03
C CYS A 194 -6.68 -21.80 0.62
N ARG A 195 -6.40 -22.64 -0.38
CA ARG A 195 -7.31 -23.70 -0.83
C ARG A 195 -7.38 -24.86 0.16
N GLU A 196 -6.21 -25.29 0.69
CA GLU A 196 -6.11 -26.39 1.65
C GLU A 196 -6.88 -26.09 2.94
N HIS A 197 -6.80 -24.85 3.42
CA HIS A 197 -7.42 -24.44 4.68
C HIS A 197 -8.78 -23.73 4.50
N ASP A 198 -9.30 -23.64 3.27
CA ASP A 198 -10.53 -22.90 2.90
C ASP A 198 -10.55 -21.44 3.41
N VAL A 199 -9.45 -20.74 3.19
CA VAL A 199 -9.21 -19.37 3.65
C VAL A 199 -9.43 -18.38 2.50
N TYR A 200 -10.02 -17.22 2.79
CA TYR A 200 -10.14 -16.12 1.84
C TYR A 200 -8.84 -15.34 1.73
N ALA A 201 -8.67 -14.64 0.61
CA ALA A 201 -7.58 -13.69 0.42
C ALA A 201 -8.13 -12.28 0.19
N VAL A 202 -7.47 -11.29 0.79
CA VAL A 202 -7.60 -9.88 0.46
C VAL A 202 -6.26 -9.41 -0.06
N THR A 203 -6.22 -8.95 -1.32
CA THR A 203 -4.98 -8.47 -1.93
C THR A 203 -5.03 -6.96 -2.13
N ASP A 204 -4.09 -6.24 -1.50
CA ASP A 204 -3.87 -4.82 -1.72
C ASP A 204 -2.86 -4.65 -2.86
N GLU A 205 -3.37 -4.28 -4.03
CA GLU A 205 -2.61 -4.18 -5.28
C GLU A 205 -2.55 -2.74 -5.81
N VAL A 206 -2.59 -1.74 -4.92
CA VAL A 206 -2.58 -0.32 -5.31
C VAL A 206 -1.36 0.11 -6.11
N TYR A 207 -0.28 -0.68 -6.10
CA TYR A 207 0.94 -0.45 -6.87
C TYR A 207 1.03 -1.34 -8.12
N GLU A 208 -0.05 -1.94 -8.57
CA GLU A 208 -0.11 -2.89 -9.69
C GLU A 208 0.61 -2.42 -10.97
N HIS A 209 0.65 -1.12 -11.25
CA HIS A 209 1.36 -0.51 -12.37
C HIS A 209 2.78 -0.04 -12.06
N LEU A 210 3.25 -0.23 -10.84
CA LEU A 210 4.58 0.19 -10.40
C LEU A 210 5.46 -1.03 -10.12
N VAL A 211 5.69 -1.84 -11.15
CA VAL A 211 6.71 -2.88 -11.19
C VAL A 211 7.75 -2.47 -12.22
N PHE A 212 9.01 -2.37 -11.80
CA PHE A 212 10.08 -1.84 -12.62
C PHE A 212 10.57 -2.84 -13.67
N THR A 213 11.20 -2.33 -14.74
CA THR A 213 11.64 -3.16 -15.86
C THR A 213 12.76 -4.13 -15.51
N ASP A 214 13.48 -3.88 -14.42
CA ASP A 214 14.53 -4.71 -13.86
C ASP A 214 14.09 -5.56 -12.66
N ALA A 215 12.78 -5.59 -12.36
CA ALA A 215 12.23 -6.49 -11.35
C ALA A 215 12.43 -7.96 -11.77
N ALA A 216 12.66 -8.83 -10.80
CA ALA A 216 12.88 -10.26 -11.07
C ALA A 216 11.59 -10.98 -11.51
N ALA A 217 10.42 -10.43 -11.20
CA ALA A 217 9.13 -10.98 -11.59
C ALA A 217 8.15 -9.87 -11.96
N PRO A 218 7.23 -10.12 -12.90
CA PRO A 218 6.11 -9.22 -13.16
C PRO A 218 5.12 -9.26 -11.97
N HIS A 219 4.23 -8.26 -11.90
CA HIS A 219 3.07 -8.36 -11.03
C HIS A 219 2.14 -9.48 -11.50
N VAL A 220 1.78 -10.35 -10.57
CA VAL A 220 0.80 -11.42 -10.78
C VAL A 220 -0.31 -11.24 -9.75
N PRO A 221 -1.54 -10.89 -10.17
CA PRO A 221 -2.66 -10.86 -9.23
C PRO A 221 -2.97 -12.26 -8.71
N LEU A 222 -3.08 -12.41 -7.38
CA LEU A 222 -3.36 -13.71 -6.75
C LEU A 222 -4.66 -14.34 -7.30
N ALA A 223 -5.64 -13.53 -7.65
CA ALA A 223 -6.91 -13.97 -8.23
C ALA A 223 -6.79 -14.68 -9.58
N THR A 224 -5.64 -14.57 -10.28
CA THR A 224 -5.39 -15.29 -11.55
C THR A 224 -4.94 -16.73 -11.35
N LEU A 225 -4.54 -17.09 -10.13
CA LEU A 225 -4.07 -18.44 -9.85
C LEU A 225 -5.25 -19.42 -9.68
N PRO A 226 -5.05 -20.72 -10.00
CA PRO A 226 -6.12 -21.71 -9.93
C PRO A 226 -6.79 -21.77 -8.55
N GLY A 227 -8.12 -21.67 -8.50
CA GLY A 227 -8.92 -21.72 -7.28
C GLY A 227 -8.87 -20.45 -6.42
N MET A 228 -8.31 -19.34 -6.94
CA MET A 228 -8.25 -18.09 -6.18
C MET A 228 -9.25 -17.03 -6.64
N ARG A 229 -9.77 -17.11 -7.86
CA ARG A 229 -10.78 -16.15 -8.37
C ARG A 229 -12.02 -16.09 -7.48
N GLU A 230 -12.48 -17.23 -7.00
CA GLU A 230 -13.70 -17.40 -6.19
C GLU A 230 -13.51 -17.14 -4.69
N ARG A 231 -12.29 -16.84 -4.24
CA ARG A 231 -11.97 -16.59 -2.81
C ARG A 231 -11.14 -15.34 -2.55
N THR A 232 -10.87 -14.54 -3.59
CA THR A 232 -10.02 -13.34 -3.46
C THR A 232 -10.83 -12.07 -3.64
N LEU A 233 -10.72 -11.15 -2.67
CA LEU A 233 -11.06 -9.73 -2.82
C LEU A 233 -9.81 -8.96 -3.22
N ARG A 234 -9.82 -8.40 -4.41
CA ARG A 234 -8.73 -7.60 -4.95
C ARG A 234 -9.01 -6.12 -4.74
N ILE A 235 -8.07 -5.41 -4.12
CA ILE A 235 -8.19 -3.99 -3.81
C ILE A 235 -7.20 -3.19 -4.65
N SER A 236 -7.66 -2.09 -5.23
CA SER A 236 -6.80 -1.09 -5.84
C SER A 236 -7.38 0.32 -5.65
N SER A 237 -6.68 1.35 -6.12
CA SER A 237 -7.13 2.73 -5.99
C SER A 237 -6.49 3.65 -7.02
N ALA A 238 -7.19 4.74 -7.34
CA ALA A 238 -6.69 5.80 -8.22
C ALA A 238 -5.46 6.53 -7.64
N GLY A 239 -5.35 6.59 -6.32
CA GLY A 239 -4.39 7.45 -5.63
C GLY A 239 -2.93 7.23 -5.99
N LYS A 240 -2.55 5.98 -6.27
CA LYS A 240 -1.15 5.60 -6.54
C LYS A 240 -0.81 5.72 -8.02
N THR A 241 -1.67 5.19 -8.88
CA THR A 241 -1.48 5.18 -10.33
C THR A 241 -1.65 6.57 -10.96
N PHE A 242 -2.52 7.41 -10.40
CA PHE A 242 -2.87 8.71 -10.97
C PHE A 242 -2.46 9.90 -10.09
N SER A 243 -1.53 9.72 -9.15
CA SER A 243 -1.01 10.79 -8.28
C SER A 243 -2.09 11.64 -7.57
N CYS A 244 -3.22 11.01 -7.20
CA CYS A 244 -4.37 11.69 -6.59
C CYS A 244 -4.75 11.06 -5.23
N THR A 245 -3.77 10.85 -4.36
CA THR A 245 -3.95 10.16 -3.06
C THR A 245 -5.02 10.79 -2.17
N GLY A 246 -5.19 12.12 -2.24
CA GLY A 246 -6.20 12.88 -1.50
C GLY A 246 -7.64 12.68 -1.99
N TRP A 247 -7.84 12.15 -3.19
CA TRP A 247 -9.20 11.96 -3.74
C TRP A 247 -9.95 10.82 -3.07
N LYS A 248 -9.25 9.87 -2.49
CA LYS A 248 -9.83 8.75 -1.77
C LYS A 248 -10.85 7.96 -2.62
N VAL A 249 -10.46 7.63 -3.86
CA VAL A 249 -11.23 6.75 -4.74
C VAL A 249 -10.48 5.44 -4.89
N GLY A 250 -11.04 4.38 -4.36
CA GLY A 250 -10.56 3.00 -4.47
C GLY A 250 -11.71 2.06 -4.83
N TRP A 251 -11.41 0.79 -4.95
CA TRP A 251 -12.39 -0.24 -5.26
C TRP A 251 -11.97 -1.60 -4.75
N VAL A 252 -12.97 -2.45 -4.56
CA VAL A 252 -12.82 -3.89 -4.33
C VAL A 252 -13.42 -4.60 -5.51
N SER A 253 -12.73 -5.59 -6.05
CA SER A 253 -13.20 -6.52 -7.07
C SER A 253 -13.09 -7.95 -6.56
N GLY A 254 -14.10 -8.80 -6.82
CA GLY A 254 -14.07 -10.18 -6.35
C GLY A 254 -15.40 -10.89 -6.60
N PRO A 255 -15.59 -12.09 -6.06
CA PRO A 255 -16.85 -12.82 -6.16
C PRO A 255 -18.03 -12.03 -5.60
N ALA A 256 -19.15 -12.06 -6.27
CA ALA A 256 -20.34 -11.30 -5.89
C ALA A 256 -20.77 -11.46 -4.42
N PRO A 257 -20.75 -12.66 -3.80
CA PRO A 257 -21.09 -12.79 -2.39
C PRO A 257 -20.14 -12.05 -1.44
N LEU A 258 -18.83 -12.05 -1.74
CA LEU A 258 -17.83 -11.36 -0.93
C LEU A 258 -17.94 -9.84 -1.11
N VAL A 259 -18.11 -9.37 -2.34
CA VAL A 259 -18.30 -7.94 -2.63
C VAL A 259 -19.60 -7.42 -1.98
N ALA A 260 -20.68 -8.20 -2.00
CA ALA A 260 -21.92 -7.86 -1.31
C ALA A 260 -21.74 -7.74 0.21
N ALA A 261 -20.90 -8.60 0.82
CA ALA A 261 -20.55 -8.50 2.25
C ALA A 261 -19.78 -7.20 2.55
N VAL A 262 -18.80 -6.86 1.72
CA VAL A 262 -18.05 -5.60 1.83
C VAL A 262 -18.96 -4.38 1.70
N LEU A 263 -19.88 -4.38 0.73
CA LEU A 263 -20.84 -3.30 0.52
C LEU A 263 -21.76 -3.11 1.74
N ARG A 264 -22.19 -4.21 2.39
CA ARG A 264 -23.00 -4.14 3.63
C ARG A 264 -22.30 -3.45 4.77
N VAL A 265 -21.00 -3.63 4.90
CA VAL A 265 -20.18 -2.93 5.91
C VAL A 265 -19.93 -1.49 5.50
N LYS A 266 -19.44 -1.29 4.26
CA LYS A 266 -19.10 0.04 3.74
C LYS A 266 -20.25 1.04 3.86
N GLN A 267 -21.49 0.64 3.59
CA GLN A 267 -22.64 1.54 3.65
C GLN A 267 -22.87 2.19 5.03
N PHE A 268 -22.29 1.61 6.10
CA PHE A 268 -22.35 2.17 7.45
C PHE A 268 -21.02 2.80 7.91
N LEU A 269 -19.97 2.76 7.09
CA LEU A 269 -18.71 3.47 7.32
C LEU A 269 -18.75 4.85 6.66
N THR A 270 -18.77 4.90 5.35
CA THR A 270 -18.79 6.16 4.59
C THR A 270 -20.07 6.37 3.79
N PHE A 271 -20.96 5.38 3.73
CA PHE A 271 -22.14 5.32 2.88
C PHE A 271 -21.75 5.33 1.40
N VAL A 272 -21.40 6.49 0.86
CA VAL A 272 -20.87 6.72 -0.48
C VAL A 272 -19.69 7.70 -0.43
N ASN A 273 -18.93 7.80 -1.50
CA ASN A 273 -17.77 8.69 -1.52
C ASN A 273 -17.52 9.29 -2.91
N ALA A 274 -16.86 10.43 -2.90
CA ALA A 274 -16.18 11.04 -4.05
C ALA A 274 -17.07 11.18 -5.31
N GLY A 275 -18.36 11.54 -5.16
CA GLY A 275 -19.31 11.64 -6.27
C GLY A 275 -18.75 12.31 -7.52
N PRO A 276 -18.26 13.56 -7.46
CA PRO A 276 -17.72 14.26 -8.63
C PRO A 276 -16.36 13.74 -9.13
N LEU A 277 -15.64 12.96 -8.32
CA LEU A 277 -14.33 12.43 -8.69
C LEU A 277 -14.43 11.03 -9.36
N GLN A 278 -15.52 10.31 -9.14
CA GLN A 278 -15.69 8.99 -9.75
C GLN A 278 -15.72 9.03 -11.29
N PRO A 279 -16.41 9.97 -11.96
CA PRO A 279 -16.34 10.11 -13.42
C PRO A 279 -14.93 10.35 -13.93
N ALA A 280 -14.15 11.14 -13.21
CA ALA A 280 -12.76 11.45 -13.57
C ALA A 280 -11.85 10.22 -13.46
N VAL A 281 -12.02 9.40 -12.43
CA VAL A 281 -11.27 8.14 -12.29
C VAL A 281 -11.66 7.15 -13.39
N ALA A 282 -12.93 7.12 -13.81
CA ALA A 282 -13.35 6.30 -14.94
C ALA A 282 -12.62 6.70 -16.25
N VAL A 283 -12.45 8.01 -16.48
CA VAL A 283 -11.64 8.53 -17.61
C VAL A 283 -10.18 8.09 -17.48
N ALA A 284 -9.58 8.25 -16.30
CA ALA A 284 -8.19 7.90 -16.07
C ALA A 284 -7.88 6.41 -16.29
N LEU A 285 -8.76 5.50 -15.87
CA LEU A 285 -8.64 4.06 -16.12
C LEU A 285 -8.67 3.70 -17.61
N GLY A 286 -9.27 4.56 -18.44
CA GLY A 286 -9.31 4.42 -19.90
C GLY A 286 -8.11 4.99 -20.65
N LEU A 287 -7.14 5.59 -19.96
CA LEU A 287 -5.94 6.15 -20.60
C LEU A 287 -5.16 5.06 -21.39
N PRO A 288 -4.42 5.46 -22.44
CA PRO A 288 -3.64 4.51 -23.24
C PRO A 288 -2.51 3.85 -22.44
N ASP A 289 -2.04 2.67 -22.87
CA ASP A 289 -0.95 1.92 -22.20
C ASP A 289 0.32 2.78 -22.00
N ALA A 290 0.57 3.70 -22.93
CA ALA A 290 1.69 4.64 -22.86
C ALA A 290 1.68 5.50 -21.60
N TYR A 291 0.50 5.81 -21.01
CA TYR A 291 0.43 6.49 -19.73
C TYR A 291 1.02 5.63 -18.61
N PHE A 292 0.56 4.39 -18.50
CA PHE A 292 0.97 3.48 -17.42
C PHE A 292 2.46 3.11 -17.51
N THR A 293 2.95 2.82 -18.74
CA THR A 293 4.36 2.53 -18.95
C THR A 293 5.24 3.76 -18.72
N GLY A 294 4.82 4.93 -19.20
CA GLY A 294 5.55 6.18 -19.01
C GLY A 294 5.62 6.60 -17.52
N PHE A 295 4.53 6.40 -16.79
CA PHE A 295 4.48 6.65 -15.34
C PHE A 295 5.44 5.71 -14.58
N ARG A 296 5.41 4.40 -14.88
CA ARG A 296 6.35 3.43 -14.30
C ARG A 296 7.80 3.84 -14.58
N ASP A 297 8.13 4.15 -15.82
CA ASP A 297 9.49 4.48 -16.25
C ASP A 297 10.00 5.78 -15.59
N ASP A 298 9.10 6.75 -15.38
CA ASP A 298 9.44 7.97 -14.65
C ASP A 298 9.74 7.69 -13.17
N ILE A 299 8.90 6.89 -12.51
CA ILE A 299 9.12 6.49 -11.12
C ILE A 299 10.39 5.63 -10.98
N GLN A 300 10.69 4.77 -11.96
CA GLN A 300 11.94 4.00 -11.97
C GLN A 300 13.19 4.90 -12.04
N ARG A 301 13.18 5.93 -12.89
CA ARG A 301 14.30 6.90 -12.94
C ARG A 301 14.47 7.62 -11.59
N ARG A 302 13.39 7.99 -10.92
CA ARG A 302 13.42 8.61 -9.58
C ARG A 302 13.95 7.64 -8.52
N ARG A 303 13.60 6.35 -8.60
CA ARG A 303 14.19 5.28 -7.78
C ARG A 303 15.70 5.26 -7.95
N ASP A 304 16.17 5.19 -9.18
CA ASP A 304 17.59 5.06 -9.50
C ASP A 304 18.37 6.27 -8.98
N GLN A 305 17.83 7.48 -9.15
CA GLN A 305 18.41 8.71 -8.65
C GLN A 305 18.55 8.69 -7.11
N LEU A 306 17.48 8.32 -6.39
CA LEU A 306 17.52 8.32 -4.93
C LEU A 306 18.36 7.16 -4.40
N ALA A 307 18.25 5.96 -4.96
CA ALA A 307 19.02 4.78 -4.53
C ALA A 307 20.53 5.00 -4.67
N ALA A 308 20.98 5.53 -5.82
CA ALA A 308 22.37 5.91 -6.01
C ALA A 308 22.83 6.97 -4.99
N GLY A 309 22.00 7.99 -4.75
CA GLY A 309 22.30 9.03 -3.76
C GLY A 309 22.37 8.54 -2.33
N LEU A 310 21.54 7.56 -1.95
CA LEU A 310 21.60 6.90 -0.64
C LEU A 310 22.86 6.05 -0.49
N ALA A 311 23.24 5.29 -1.51
CA ALA A 311 24.48 4.51 -1.53
C ALA A 311 25.71 5.42 -1.42
N ASP A 312 25.72 6.51 -2.19
CA ASP A 312 26.75 7.55 -2.10
C ASP A 312 26.83 8.19 -0.70
N ALA A 313 25.71 8.33 -0.01
CA ALA A 313 25.65 8.85 1.35
C ALA A 313 26.06 7.81 2.42
N GLY A 314 26.28 6.55 2.04
CA GLY A 314 26.78 5.48 2.90
C GLY A 314 25.72 4.55 3.48
N PHE A 315 24.48 4.62 3.03
CA PHE A 315 23.45 3.65 3.43
C PHE A 315 23.62 2.29 2.75
N GLY A 316 23.22 1.22 3.44
CA GLY A 316 23.02 -0.09 2.83
C GLY A 316 21.65 -0.11 2.11
N VAL A 317 21.65 0.14 0.80
CA VAL A 317 20.42 0.27 0.03
C VAL A 317 19.86 -1.10 -0.34
N LEU A 318 18.58 -1.34 -0.05
CA LEU A 318 17.82 -2.50 -0.50
C LEU A 318 16.97 -2.07 -1.70
N ALA A 319 17.37 -2.47 -2.91
CA ALA A 319 16.76 -2.00 -4.14
C ALA A 319 15.32 -2.53 -4.30
N PRO A 320 14.31 -1.65 -4.44
CA PRO A 320 12.94 -2.08 -4.65
C PRO A 320 12.69 -2.50 -6.10
N GLU A 321 11.84 -3.51 -6.28
CA GLU A 321 11.38 -4.01 -7.57
C GLU A 321 10.12 -3.29 -8.06
N GLY A 322 9.42 -2.62 -7.13
CA GLY A 322 8.18 -1.90 -7.39
C GLY A 322 7.87 -0.86 -6.32
N THR A 323 6.66 -0.33 -6.35
CA THR A 323 6.17 0.78 -5.51
C THR A 323 6.88 2.10 -5.78
N TYR A 324 6.98 2.98 -4.80
CA TYR A 324 7.78 4.20 -4.85
C TYR A 324 8.54 4.44 -3.53
N PHE A 325 8.89 3.33 -2.86
CA PHE A 325 9.67 3.33 -1.62
C PHE A 325 10.96 2.57 -1.79
N VAL A 326 12.01 3.04 -1.12
CA VAL A 326 13.27 2.34 -0.95
C VAL A 326 13.57 2.20 0.53
N THR A 327 13.95 1.00 0.95
CA THR A 327 14.45 0.75 2.30
C THR A 327 15.98 0.78 2.31
N ALA A 328 16.55 1.25 3.43
CA ALA A 328 17.97 1.38 3.60
C ALA A 328 18.39 0.99 5.01
N ASP A 329 19.49 0.24 5.12
CA ASP A 329 20.14 -0.10 6.38
C ASP A 329 21.02 1.08 6.84
N VAL A 330 20.85 1.49 8.09
CA VAL A 330 21.60 2.57 8.73
C VAL A 330 22.90 2.10 9.40
N THR A 331 23.15 0.79 9.46
CA THR A 331 24.33 0.19 10.11
C THR A 331 25.66 0.74 9.57
N PRO A 332 25.84 0.90 8.25
CA PRO A 332 27.11 1.45 7.73
C PRO A 332 27.41 2.89 8.17
N LEU A 333 26.36 3.63 8.60
CA LEU A 333 26.45 4.99 9.16
C LEU A 333 26.49 5.01 10.69
N GLY A 334 26.76 3.87 11.32
CA GLY A 334 26.81 3.70 12.77
C GLY A 334 25.44 3.69 13.45
N GLY A 335 24.34 3.65 12.68
CA GLY A 335 23.00 3.56 13.22
C GLY A 335 22.71 2.18 13.80
N ARG A 336 22.07 2.14 14.98
CA ARG A 336 21.68 0.91 15.68
C ARG A 336 20.16 0.78 15.83
N ASP A 337 19.45 1.89 15.69
CA ASP A 337 18.01 1.98 15.83
C ASP A 337 17.44 2.97 14.81
N GLY A 338 16.50 2.53 13.98
CA GLY A 338 15.93 3.33 12.91
C GLY A 338 15.06 4.48 13.42
N VAL A 339 14.38 4.33 14.57
CA VAL A 339 13.57 5.41 15.17
C VAL A 339 14.48 6.54 15.64
N GLU A 340 15.54 6.22 16.39
CA GLU A 340 16.51 7.20 16.84
C GLU A 340 17.20 7.88 15.67
N PHE A 341 17.58 7.09 14.66
CA PHE A 341 18.24 7.60 13.45
C PHE A 341 17.33 8.55 12.68
N CYS A 342 16.05 8.19 12.44
CA CYS A 342 15.09 9.05 11.75
C CYS A 342 14.80 10.34 12.50
N ARG A 343 14.74 10.31 13.84
CA ARG A 343 14.55 11.51 14.66
C ARG A 343 15.74 12.47 14.61
N ALA A 344 16.95 11.92 14.50
CA ALA A 344 18.18 12.71 14.38
C ALA A 344 18.48 13.21 12.96
N LEU A 345 17.94 12.52 11.94
CA LEU A 345 18.28 12.76 10.53
C LEU A 345 18.03 14.22 10.06
N PRO A 346 16.92 14.89 10.44
CA PRO A 346 16.69 16.28 10.05
C PRO A 346 17.75 17.26 10.53
N GLN A 347 18.24 17.12 11.78
CA GLN A 347 19.32 17.95 12.31
C GLN A 347 20.66 17.60 11.69
N ARG A 348 20.92 16.33 11.38
CA ARG A 348 22.18 15.86 10.81
C ARG A 348 22.36 16.27 9.34
N CYS A 349 21.29 16.21 8.56
CA CYS A 349 21.39 16.50 7.12
C CYS A 349 20.18 17.24 6.50
N GLY A 350 19.11 17.52 7.24
CA GLY A 350 17.95 18.24 6.71
C GLY A 350 17.05 17.37 5.81
N VAL A 351 16.95 16.06 6.06
CA VAL A 351 16.06 15.12 5.36
C VAL A 351 15.27 14.32 6.37
N VAL A 352 14.03 13.96 6.04
CA VAL A 352 13.15 13.10 6.86
C VAL A 352 12.91 11.77 6.13
N ALA A 353 13.03 10.68 6.87
CA ALA A 353 12.68 9.31 6.49
C ALA A 353 11.71 8.72 7.52
N VAL A 354 11.26 7.48 7.32
CA VAL A 354 10.39 6.75 8.25
C VAL A 354 11.09 5.47 8.73
N PRO A 355 11.16 5.21 10.04
CA PRO A 355 11.71 3.95 10.54
C PRO A 355 10.80 2.79 10.17
N THR A 356 11.36 1.67 9.70
CA THR A 356 10.55 0.52 9.28
C THR A 356 10.15 -0.38 10.45
N GLN A 357 10.87 -0.37 11.56
CA GLN A 357 10.58 -1.20 12.72
C GLN A 357 9.16 -1.01 13.29
N VAL A 358 8.53 0.14 13.03
CA VAL A 358 7.15 0.42 13.43
C VAL A 358 6.10 -0.33 12.62
N PHE A 359 6.50 -1.00 11.54
CA PHE A 359 5.65 -1.80 10.67
C PHE A 359 5.81 -3.31 10.90
N TYR A 360 6.53 -3.70 11.95
CA TYR A 360 6.76 -5.08 12.35
C TYR A 360 6.15 -5.36 13.73
N ASP A 361 5.60 -6.54 13.91
CA ASP A 361 5.39 -7.12 15.24
C ASP A 361 6.73 -7.63 15.81
N ASP A 362 7.59 -8.25 14.96
CA ASP A 362 9.00 -8.51 15.27
C ASP A 362 9.84 -7.24 15.02
N VAL A 363 9.85 -6.34 16.00
CA VAL A 363 10.56 -5.06 15.94
C VAL A 363 12.04 -5.21 15.58
N GLU A 364 12.69 -6.31 16.02
CA GLU A 364 14.11 -6.55 15.75
C GLU A 364 14.40 -6.76 14.27
N ALA A 365 13.47 -7.39 13.53
CA ALA A 365 13.62 -7.60 12.09
C ALA A 365 13.73 -6.28 11.30
N GLY A 366 13.06 -5.22 11.78
CA GLY A 366 13.08 -3.90 11.15
C GLY A 366 13.97 -2.87 11.81
N ARG A 367 14.64 -3.20 12.95
CA ARG A 367 15.29 -2.23 13.85
C ARG A 367 16.27 -1.29 13.16
N ARG A 368 17.03 -1.76 12.18
CA ARG A 368 18.09 -0.99 11.51
C ARG A 368 17.68 -0.43 10.15
N LEU A 369 16.44 -0.64 9.78
CA LEU A 369 15.94 -0.27 8.46
C LEU A 369 15.11 1.00 8.54
N ILE A 370 15.28 1.86 7.54
CA ILE A 370 14.47 3.06 7.34
C ILE A 370 13.97 3.12 5.90
N ARG A 371 12.86 3.80 5.68
CA ARG A 371 12.21 3.91 4.37
C ARG A 371 12.22 5.35 3.88
N PHE A 372 12.57 5.53 2.61
CA PHE A 372 12.42 6.78 1.87
C PHE A 372 11.41 6.62 0.74
N ALA A 373 10.69 7.70 0.42
CA ALA A 373 9.78 7.76 -0.73
C ALA A 373 10.45 8.55 -1.87
N PHE A 374 10.43 7.98 -3.08
CA PHE A 374 10.98 8.61 -4.28
C PHE A 374 9.92 9.12 -5.27
N CYS A 375 8.66 9.18 -4.85
CA CYS A 375 7.56 9.75 -5.65
C CYS A 375 7.56 11.29 -5.67
N LYS A 376 8.70 11.91 -5.45
CA LYS A 376 8.89 13.37 -5.47
C LYS A 376 9.49 13.82 -6.80
N ARG A 377 9.33 15.10 -7.12
CA ARG A 377 9.93 15.70 -8.32
C ARG A 377 11.45 15.51 -8.33
N PRO A 378 12.08 15.35 -9.50
CA PRO A 378 13.51 15.07 -9.60
C PRO A 378 14.40 16.09 -8.89
N GLU A 379 14.03 17.38 -8.91
CA GLU A 379 14.76 18.45 -8.23
C GLU A 379 14.68 18.34 -6.70
N VAL A 380 13.55 17.86 -6.15
CA VAL A 380 13.41 17.61 -4.71
C VAL A 380 14.29 16.44 -4.28
N LEU A 381 14.37 15.39 -5.11
CA LEU A 381 15.26 14.25 -4.87
C LEU A 381 16.73 14.65 -4.98
N ALA A 382 17.11 15.48 -5.96
CA ALA A 382 18.47 16.01 -6.11
C ALA A 382 18.91 16.82 -4.89
N GLU A 383 18.02 17.66 -4.36
CA GLU A 383 18.24 18.42 -3.13
C GLU A 383 18.42 17.48 -1.93
N ALA A 384 17.54 16.48 -1.78
CA ALA A 384 17.66 15.50 -0.71
C ALA A 384 18.97 14.73 -0.78
N VAL A 385 19.38 14.26 -1.95
CA VAL A 385 20.67 13.56 -2.17
C VAL A 385 21.84 14.46 -1.79
N THR A 386 21.81 15.74 -2.19
CA THR A 386 22.87 16.71 -1.82
C THR A 386 22.98 16.86 -0.30
N ARG A 387 21.85 16.92 0.39
CA ARG A 387 21.80 17.02 1.85
C ARG A 387 22.27 15.72 2.54
N LEU A 388 21.87 14.56 2.05
CA LEU A 388 22.24 13.25 2.61
C LEU A 388 23.77 13.01 2.58
N ARG A 389 24.48 13.51 1.56
CA ARG A 389 25.95 13.40 1.48
C ARG A 389 26.70 14.01 2.68
N ARG A 390 26.06 14.93 3.42
CA ARG A 390 26.64 15.51 4.65
C ARG A 390 26.85 14.46 5.76
N LEU A 391 26.15 13.32 5.70
CA LEU A 391 26.31 12.24 6.69
C LEU A 391 27.67 11.56 6.64
N ARG A 392 28.39 11.63 5.50
CA ARG A 392 29.76 11.09 5.35
C ARG A 392 30.85 12.09 5.79
N ALA A 393 30.50 13.37 5.87
CA ALA A 393 31.47 14.41 6.18
C ALA A 393 31.60 14.65 7.69
N ASN A 394 30.78 14.00 8.49
CA ASN A 394 30.78 14.02 9.96
C ASN A 394 31.03 12.62 10.51
#